data_93207cd0119f1193eb5ec970e0cebf85
#
_entry.id   93207cd0119f1193eb5ec970e0cebf85
#
_cell.length_a   1.000
_cell.length_b   1.000
_cell.length_c   1.000
_cell.angle_alpha   90.00
_cell.angle_beta   90.00
_cell.angle_gamma   90.00
#
_symmetry.space_group_name_H-M   'P 1'
#
loop_
_entity.id
_entity.type
_entity.pdbx_description
1 polymer ?
#
loop_
_entity_poly.entity_id
_entity_poly.type
_entity_poly.pdbx_seq_one_letter_code
_entity_poly.pdbx_strand_id
1 'polypeptide(L)'
;MLLLCLWWGIFCERNFNHNLYLLILKISPLARFFLFLAITTITTTLAGAEWMTGNFWINFGQGKVLGQNDFWRGLQFSLPFIGILTVHEFGHYFFAKKYKADVTLPLYIPMWLGFVAWPSIGTMGAFIRLKSQLKSRTEYFDVGVAGPLAGFLGAVLLLFYGFTHLPPLDYLFNVHPEYAKYGADYAKHVYANPGANIKLGSNLIFEFFENYVVSDKSLIPNRYEMMHYPFLFAGFLALFFTALNLLPIGQLDGGHILFSVFGSKVHSVVSPTLFVLFIFYASLGAPMPIDFQYDTFLTEKLWDNFLIIGVIYISVSRVFELPLNNLTLTLGIFGLQYVLKVFMPGLEGYSGWTIFGLLLGRFLGIYHPPVNENSGLSKGRIFIALLSLIVFVLCFSPRPFG
;
A
#
# COMPACT_ATOMS: atom_id res chain seq x y z
N MET A 1 -2.18 -15.77 10.01
CA MET A 1 -2.76 -15.95 11.35
C MET A 1 -1.74 -15.74 12.46
N LEU A 2 -0.59 -16.42 12.50
CA LEU A 2 0.49 -16.21 13.50
C LEU A 2 1.05 -14.77 13.48
N LEU A 3 1.20 -14.14 12.32
CA LEU A 3 1.74 -12.78 12.16
C LEU A 3 0.71 -11.70 12.52
N LEU A 4 -0.56 -11.90 12.22
CA LEU A 4 -1.67 -11.06 12.72
C LEU A 4 -1.78 -11.14 14.25
N CYS A 5 -1.45 -12.30 14.84
CA CYS A 5 -1.44 -12.47 16.29
C CYS A 5 -0.20 -11.87 16.96
N LEU A 6 0.95 -11.80 16.29
CA LEU A 6 2.11 -11.02 16.77
C LEU A 6 1.81 -9.51 16.73
N TRP A 7 1.06 -9.07 15.74
CA TRP A 7 0.58 -7.69 15.64
C TRP A 7 -0.56 -7.41 16.64
N TRP A 8 -1.45 -8.39 16.88
CA TRP A 8 -2.55 -8.31 17.86
C TRP A 8 -2.08 -8.54 19.28
N GLY A 9 -1.02 -9.31 19.52
CA GLY A 9 -0.41 -9.49 20.85
C GLY A 9 0.19 -8.21 21.43
N ILE A 10 0.47 -7.20 20.58
CA ILE A 10 0.81 -5.84 21.03
C ILE A 10 -0.44 -5.09 21.57
N PHE A 11 -1.65 -5.53 21.20
CA PHE A 11 -2.93 -4.91 21.56
C PHE A 11 -3.89 -5.79 22.37
N CYS A 12 -3.62 -7.08 22.53
CA CYS A 12 -4.52 -8.02 23.21
C CYS A 12 -3.74 -8.95 24.16
N GLU A 13 -3.76 -8.65 25.43
CA GLU A 13 -3.09 -9.41 26.51
C GLU A 13 -3.72 -10.78 26.83
N ARG A 14 -4.68 -11.26 26.06
CA ARG A 14 -5.40 -12.50 26.35
C ARG A 14 -5.33 -13.51 25.21
N ASN A 15 -4.66 -14.64 25.44
CA ASN A 15 -4.75 -15.91 24.68
C ASN A 15 -3.82 -16.10 23.47
N PHE A 16 -2.53 -15.79 23.56
CA PHE A 16 -1.57 -16.34 22.61
C PHE A 16 -0.40 -17.02 23.32
N ASN A 17 0.21 -18.02 22.61
CA ASN A 17 1.28 -18.86 23.18
C ASN A 17 2.38 -18.00 23.86
N HIS A 18 2.18 -17.75 25.14
CA HIS A 18 2.97 -16.86 25.99
C HIS A 18 4.48 -17.16 25.89
N ASN A 19 4.82 -18.42 25.62
CA ASN A 19 6.21 -18.87 25.48
C ASN A 19 6.88 -18.34 24.20
N LEU A 20 6.20 -18.28 23.06
CA LEU A 20 6.77 -17.76 21.82
C LEU A 20 6.95 -16.25 21.88
N TYR A 21 5.97 -15.53 22.44
CA TYR A 21 6.07 -14.09 22.69
C TYR A 21 7.24 -13.76 23.63
N LEU A 22 7.39 -14.50 24.74
CA LEU A 22 8.50 -14.34 25.66
C LEU A 22 9.85 -14.70 25.02
N LEU A 23 9.89 -15.68 24.12
CA LEU A 23 11.10 -16.04 23.39
C LEU A 23 11.56 -14.89 22.47
N ILE A 24 10.63 -14.30 21.73
CA ILE A 24 10.92 -13.14 20.85
C ILE A 24 11.33 -11.90 21.66
N LEU A 25 10.76 -11.68 22.82
CA LEU A 25 11.14 -10.58 23.72
C LEU A 25 12.55 -10.76 24.32
N LYS A 26 13.03 -12.00 24.47
CA LYS A 26 14.39 -12.31 24.94
C LYS A 26 15.47 -12.04 23.88
N ILE A 27 15.09 -11.95 22.59
CA ILE A 27 16.03 -11.63 21.51
C ILE A 27 16.43 -10.15 21.60
N SER A 28 17.73 -9.86 21.46
CA SER A 28 18.20 -8.48 21.46
C SER A 28 17.52 -7.64 20.34
N PRO A 29 17.34 -6.33 20.52
CA PRO A 29 16.70 -5.47 19.50
C PRO A 29 17.38 -5.57 18.14
N LEU A 30 18.70 -5.64 18.12
CA LEU A 30 19.49 -5.76 16.88
C LEU A 30 19.28 -7.12 16.20
N ALA A 31 19.32 -8.21 16.97
CA ALA A 31 19.07 -9.55 16.43
C ALA A 31 17.64 -9.69 15.91
N ARG A 32 16.66 -9.08 16.57
CA ARG A 32 15.27 -9.02 16.10
C ARG A 32 15.15 -8.26 14.78
N PHE A 33 15.79 -7.10 14.65
CA PHE A 33 15.84 -6.34 13.41
C PHE A 33 16.35 -7.19 12.25
N PHE A 34 17.53 -7.84 12.39
CA PHE A 34 18.11 -8.67 11.33
C PHE A 34 17.28 -9.92 11.03
N LEU A 35 16.68 -10.54 12.04
CA LEU A 35 15.81 -11.71 11.86
C LEU A 35 14.59 -11.35 11.00
N PHE A 36 13.85 -10.30 11.35
CA PHE A 36 12.66 -9.91 10.62
C PHE A 36 13.01 -9.34 9.23
N LEU A 37 14.11 -8.60 9.10
CA LEU A 37 14.63 -8.17 7.82
C LEU A 37 14.93 -9.37 6.90
N ALA A 38 15.63 -10.38 7.39
CA ALA A 38 15.97 -11.58 6.62
C ALA A 38 14.71 -12.37 6.21
N ILE A 39 13.79 -12.62 7.15
CA ILE A 39 12.54 -13.32 6.85
C ILE A 39 11.73 -12.55 5.82
N THR A 40 11.60 -11.22 5.99
CA THR A 40 10.84 -10.38 5.06
C THR A 40 11.51 -10.32 3.68
N THR A 41 12.84 -10.28 3.61
CA THR A 41 13.55 -10.37 2.34
C THR A 41 13.27 -11.70 1.63
N ILE A 42 13.27 -12.82 2.37
CA ILE A 42 12.93 -14.14 1.81
C ILE A 42 11.48 -14.14 1.29
N THR A 43 10.51 -13.74 2.11
CA THR A 43 9.10 -13.74 1.72
C THR A 43 8.82 -12.79 0.55
N THR A 44 9.48 -11.63 0.50
CA THR A 44 9.39 -10.68 -0.62
C THR A 44 10.08 -11.22 -1.89
N THR A 45 11.17 -12.01 -1.74
CA THR A 45 11.81 -12.69 -2.88
C THR A 45 10.92 -13.78 -3.45
N LEU A 46 10.28 -14.58 -2.60
CA LEU A 46 9.32 -15.59 -3.06
C LEU A 46 8.16 -14.95 -3.82
N ALA A 47 7.55 -13.91 -3.26
CA ALA A 47 6.48 -13.16 -3.92
C ALA A 47 6.97 -12.48 -5.21
N GLY A 48 8.17 -11.90 -5.21
CA GLY A 48 8.79 -11.30 -6.39
C GLY A 48 8.97 -12.31 -7.53
N ALA A 49 9.43 -13.53 -7.22
CA ALA A 49 9.54 -14.59 -8.22
C ALA A 49 8.19 -14.96 -8.83
N GLU A 50 7.12 -14.98 -8.02
CA GLU A 50 5.75 -15.21 -8.49
C GLU A 50 5.29 -14.11 -9.46
N TRP A 51 5.53 -12.84 -9.12
CA TRP A 51 5.21 -11.71 -10.01
C TRP A 51 6.06 -11.71 -11.29
N MET A 52 7.37 -12.01 -11.19
CA MET A 52 8.28 -12.01 -12.33
C MET A 52 8.00 -13.14 -13.34
N THR A 53 7.33 -14.22 -12.91
CA THR A 53 7.10 -15.41 -13.73
C THR A 53 5.62 -15.67 -14.04
N GLY A 54 4.70 -14.99 -13.35
CA GLY A 54 3.27 -15.27 -13.41
C GLY A 54 2.87 -16.64 -12.82
N ASN A 55 3.75 -17.30 -12.06
CA ASN A 55 3.50 -18.62 -11.50
C ASN A 55 3.74 -18.62 -9.99
N PHE A 56 3.00 -19.47 -9.25
CA PHE A 56 3.17 -19.64 -7.81
C PHE A 56 4.18 -20.75 -7.48
N TRP A 57 4.88 -20.62 -6.35
CA TRP A 57 5.76 -21.68 -5.83
C TRP A 57 5.02 -22.97 -5.53
N ILE A 58 3.79 -22.86 -5.04
CA ILE A 58 2.87 -23.97 -4.82
C ILE A 58 1.81 -23.91 -5.92
N ASN A 59 1.97 -24.67 -6.97
CA ASN A 59 1.17 -24.56 -8.19
C ASN A 59 -0.03 -25.51 -8.26
N PHE A 60 -0.28 -26.35 -7.25
CA PHE A 60 -1.39 -27.29 -7.19
C PHE A 60 -1.62 -28.09 -8.51
N GLY A 61 -0.54 -28.38 -9.24
CA GLY A 61 -0.58 -29.09 -10.51
C GLY A 61 -0.85 -28.24 -11.75
N GLN A 62 -0.86 -26.90 -11.62
CA GLN A 62 -1.04 -25.97 -12.73
C GLN A 62 0.17 -25.02 -12.85
N GLY A 63 0.59 -24.76 -14.07
CA GLY A 63 1.68 -23.84 -14.36
C GLY A 63 3.09 -24.43 -14.24
N LYS A 64 4.10 -23.58 -14.39
CA LYS A 64 5.52 -23.93 -14.31
C LYS A 64 5.95 -24.08 -12.86
N VAL A 65 6.75 -25.11 -12.56
CA VAL A 65 7.42 -25.24 -11.26
C VAL A 65 8.56 -24.23 -11.18
N LEU A 66 8.54 -23.36 -10.17
CA LEU A 66 9.57 -22.37 -9.94
C LEU A 66 10.85 -23.02 -9.38
N GLY A 67 11.99 -22.52 -9.79
CA GLY A 67 13.30 -23.05 -9.41
C GLY A 67 14.26 -21.96 -8.92
N GLN A 68 15.52 -22.34 -8.77
CA GLN A 68 16.56 -21.44 -8.25
C GLN A 68 16.74 -20.18 -9.09
N ASN A 69 16.63 -20.27 -10.42
CA ASN A 69 16.76 -19.09 -11.29
C ASN A 69 15.62 -18.10 -11.08
N ASP A 70 14.40 -18.59 -10.82
CA ASP A 70 13.24 -17.75 -10.56
C ASP A 70 13.37 -17.06 -9.19
N PHE A 71 13.98 -17.73 -8.20
CA PHE A 71 14.35 -17.11 -6.92
C PHE A 71 15.32 -15.92 -7.12
N TRP A 72 16.34 -16.06 -7.97
CA TRP A 72 17.26 -14.94 -8.27
C TRP A 72 16.56 -13.79 -8.98
N ARG A 73 15.58 -14.05 -9.85
CA ARG A 73 14.73 -13.00 -10.44
C ARG A 73 13.90 -12.29 -9.35
N GLY A 74 13.30 -13.05 -8.43
CA GLY A 74 12.59 -12.47 -7.30
C GLY A 74 13.47 -11.59 -6.41
N LEU A 75 14.76 -11.94 -6.27
CA LEU A 75 15.72 -11.14 -5.50
C LEU A 75 16.00 -9.78 -6.16
N GLN A 76 15.98 -9.69 -7.50
CA GLN A 76 16.11 -8.41 -8.21
C GLN A 76 14.96 -7.45 -7.92
N PHE A 77 13.79 -7.96 -7.58
CA PHE A 77 12.66 -7.17 -7.10
C PHE A 77 12.80 -6.84 -5.61
N SER A 78 13.07 -7.87 -4.79
CA SER A 78 12.97 -7.73 -3.33
C SER A 78 14.05 -6.84 -2.73
N LEU A 79 15.31 -6.93 -3.20
CA LEU A 79 16.40 -6.14 -2.63
C LEU A 79 16.20 -4.63 -2.80
N PRO A 80 15.91 -4.09 -4.01
CA PRO A 80 15.67 -2.66 -4.14
C PRO A 80 14.39 -2.22 -3.42
N PHE A 81 13.32 -3.03 -3.44
CA PHE A 81 12.08 -2.70 -2.76
C PHE A 81 12.27 -2.61 -1.22
N ILE A 82 12.87 -3.64 -0.60
CA ILE A 82 13.19 -3.64 0.83
C ILE A 82 14.23 -2.56 1.16
N GLY A 83 15.18 -2.30 0.25
CA GLY A 83 16.14 -1.21 0.39
C GLY A 83 15.48 0.15 0.52
N ILE A 84 14.51 0.48 -0.36
CA ILE A 84 13.75 1.73 -0.30
C ILE A 84 12.90 1.80 0.97
N LEU A 85 12.23 0.69 1.34
CA LEU A 85 11.47 0.61 2.58
C LEU A 85 12.37 0.84 3.80
N THR A 86 13.57 0.29 3.78
CA THR A 86 14.58 0.51 4.83
C THR A 86 14.99 1.98 4.92
N VAL A 87 15.29 2.62 3.80
CA VAL A 87 15.64 4.05 3.75
C VAL A 87 14.50 4.91 4.29
N HIS A 88 13.26 4.59 3.95
CA HIS A 88 12.06 5.25 4.47
C HIS A 88 12.01 5.17 6.00
N GLU A 89 12.07 3.96 6.57
CA GLU A 89 11.98 3.75 8.02
C GLU A 89 13.16 4.36 8.79
N PHE A 90 14.36 4.31 8.23
CA PHE A 90 15.51 4.98 8.83
C PHE A 90 15.42 6.51 8.76
N GLY A 91 14.72 7.07 7.78
CA GLY A 91 14.37 8.48 7.77
C GLY A 91 13.65 8.89 9.05
N HIS A 92 12.57 8.21 9.39
CA HIS A 92 11.84 8.41 10.65
C HIS A 92 12.72 8.17 11.88
N TYR A 93 13.45 7.05 11.89
CA TYR A 93 14.30 6.65 13.01
C TYR A 93 15.35 7.70 13.36
N PHE A 94 16.09 8.22 12.37
CA PHE A 94 17.14 9.20 12.62
C PHE A 94 16.58 10.53 13.14
N PHE A 95 15.45 10.99 12.60
CA PHE A 95 14.81 12.21 13.10
C PHE A 95 14.22 12.02 14.50
N ALA A 96 13.61 10.87 14.80
CA ALA A 96 13.17 10.56 16.15
C ALA A 96 14.35 10.55 17.16
N LYS A 97 15.47 9.94 16.77
CA LYS A 97 16.70 9.96 17.60
C LYS A 97 17.30 11.34 17.79
N LYS A 98 17.26 12.20 16.76
CA LYS A 98 17.67 13.62 16.83
C LYS A 98 16.91 14.35 17.94
N TYR A 99 15.63 14.05 18.10
CA TYR A 99 14.78 14.60 19.16
C TYR A 99 14.85 13.81 20.49
N LYS A 100 15.81 12.88 20.62
CA LYS A 100 16.00 12.05 21.82
C LYS A 100 14.78 11.22 22.18
N ALA A 101 13.91 10.94 21.20
CA ALA A 101 12.78 10.04 21.41
C ALA A 101 13.28 8.60 21.61
N ASP A 102 12.63 7.87 22.52
CA ASP A 102 12.84 6.42 22.63
C ASP A 102 12.09 5.75 21.50
N VAL A 103 12.84 5.17 20.55
CA VAL A 103 12.33 4.57 19.33
C VAL A 103 13.01 3.24 19.05
N THR A 104 12.23 2.25 18.56
CA THR A 104 12.77 0.96 18.15
C THR A 104 13.49 1.06 16.80
N LEU A 105 14.39 0.11 16.53
CA LEU A 105 14.79 -0.17 15.16
C LEU A 105 13.56 -0.56 14.33
N PRO A 106 13.61 -0.36 12.99
CA PRO A 106 12.53 -0.78 12.09
C PRO A 106 12.17 -2.24 12.28
N LEU A 107 10.88 -2.55 12.33
CA LEU A 107 10.37 -3.91 12.38
C LEU A 107 9.65 -4.20 11.06
N TYR A 108 10.14 -5.17 10.32
CA TYR A 108 9.54 -5.61 9.05
C TYR A 108 8.46 -6.64 9.30
N ILE A 109 7.37 -6.60 8.53
CA ILE A 109 6.25 -7.52 8.65
C ILE A 109 6.24 -8.44 7.42
N PRO A 110 6.78 -9.66 7.51
CA PRO A 110 6.73 -10.60 6.41
C PRO A 110 5.29 -11.06 6.16
N MET A 111 4.88 -11.13 4.90
CA MET A 111 3.57 -11.64 4.49
C MET A 111 3.65 -12.22 3.07
N TRP A 112 3.68 -13.53 2.96
CA TRP A 112 3.63 -14.23 1.69
C TRP A 112 2.39 -15.14 1.65
N LEU A 113 1.59 -15.02 0.59
CA LEU A 113 0.33 -15.74 0.42
C LEU A 113 0.37 -16.76 -0.74
N GLY A 114 1.53 -16.95 -1.37
CA GLY A 114 1.70 -17.90 -2.46
C GLY A 114 1.39 -19.35 -2.07
N PHE A 115 1.41 -19.68 -0.77
CA PHE A 115 1.04 -21.00 -0.27
C PHE A 115 -0.48 -21.31 -0.42
N VAL A 116 -1.30 -20.31 -0.69
CA VAL A 116 -2.73 -20.43 -1.05
C VAL A 116 -3.00 -19.95 -2.48
N ALA A 117 -1.95 -19.85 -3.31
CA ALA A 117 -2.00 -19.32 -4.68
C ALA A 117 -2.67 -17.93 -4.77
N TRP A 118 -2.39 -17.07 -3.77
CA TRP A 118 -2.90 -15.70 -3.75
C TRP A 118 -1.77 -14.69 -3.94
N PRO A 119 -1.91 -13.74 -4.90
CA PRO A 119 -0.88 -12.73 -5.13
C PRO A 119 -0.59 -11.91 -3.87
N SER A 120 0.68 -11.71 -3.56
CA SER A 120 1.11 -10.89 -2.43
C SER A 120 2.42 -10.18 -2.77
N ILE A 121 2.77 -9.14 -2.01
CA ILE A 121 4.03 -8.41 -2.19
C ILE A 121 5.17 -9.04 -1.36
N GLY A 122 4.82 -9.99 -0.48
CA GLY A 122 5.78 -10.65 0.41
C GLY A 122 6.03 -9.90 1.72
N THR A 123 5.46 -8.71 1.88
CA THR A 123 5.51 -7.91 3.11
C THR A 123 4.25 -7.07 3.29
N MET A 124 3.91 -6.73 4.52
CA MET A 124 2.94 -5.68 4.86
C MET A 124 3.62 -4.32 5.13
N GLY A 125 4.91 -4.18 4.83
CA GLY A 125 5.69 -3.00 5.12
C GLY A 125 6.63 -3.15 6.31
N ALA A 126 7.12 -2.03 6.81
CA ALA A 126 7.91 -1.92 8.02
C ALA A 126 7.39 -0.74 8.83
N PHE A 127 7.75 -0.68 10.11
CA PHE A 127 7.42 0.46 10.96
C PHE A 127 8.43 0.59 12.10
N ILE A 128 8.63 1.82 12.56
CA ILE A 128 9.28 2.12 13.84
C ILE A 128 8.22 2.30 14.92
N ARG A 129 8.53 1.93 16.16
CA ARG A 129 7.66 2.20 17.31
C ARG A 129 8.26 3.29 18.16
N LEU A 130 7.57 4.43 18.25
CA LEU A 130 7.87 5.45 19.24
C LEU A 130 7.39 4.96 20.62
N LYS A 131 8.32 4.79 21.57
CA LYS A 131 8.01 4.41 22.96
C LYS A 131 7.76 5.63 23.83
N SER A 132 8.25 6.79 23.44
CA SER A 132 7.98 8.09 24.03
C SER A 132 7.20 8.96 23.07
N GLN A 133 6.24 9.74 23.56
CA GLN A 133 5.54 10.74 22.74
C GLN A 133 6.50 11.86 22.33
N LEU A 134 6.36 12.33 21.12
CA LEU A 134 7.00 13.56 20.64
C LEU A 134 6.33 14.76 21.32
N LYS A 135 7.11 15.78 21.61
CA LYS A 135 6.69 16.88 22.50
C LYS A 135 6.03 18.04 21.78
N SER A 136 6.40 18.25 20.51
CA SER A 136 5.98 19.42 19.74
C SER A 136 5.51 19.06 18.32
N ARG A 137 4.72 19.96 17.73
CA ARG A 137 4.31 19.87 16.33
C ARG A 137 5.50 19.81 15.37
N THR A 138 6.58 20.50 15.71
CA THR A 138 7.85 20.49 14.95
C THR A 138 8.49 19.11 14.91
N GLU A 139 8.52 18.41 16.05
CA GLU A 139 9.06 17.04 16.12
C GLU A 139 8.21 16.06 15.30
N TYR A 140 6.88 16.12 15.40
CA TYR A 140 5.97 15.31 14.59
C TYR A 140 6.13 15.58 13.10
N PHE A 141 6.31 16.85 12.72
CA PHE A 141 6.56 17.24 11.35
C PHE A 141 7.84 16.63 10.81
N ASP A 142 8.96 16.89 11.49
CA ASP A 142 10.28 16.47 11.01
C ASP A 142 10.40 14.93 10.93
N VAL A 143 9.84 14.23 11.90
CA VAL A 143 9.77 12.77 11.87
C VAL A 143 8.85 12.29 10.75
N GLY A 144 7.62 12.82 10.66
CA GLY A 144 6.62 12.39 9.67
C GLY A 144 7.03 12.62 8.22
N VAL A 145 7.80 13.67 7.93
CA VAL A 145 8.21 13.98 6.56
C VAL A 145 9.47 13.23 6.11
N ALA A 146 10.33 12.84 7.05
CA ALA A 146 11.66 12.31 6.74
C ALA A 146 11.61 10.96 5.99
N GLY A 147 10.74 10.05 6.42
CA GLY A 147 10.57 8.74 5.78
C GLY A 147 10.06 8.85 4.34
N PRO A 148 8.88 9.46 4.11
CA PRO A 148 8.32 9.58 2.76
C PRO A 148 9.23 10.26 1.76
N LEU A 149 9.92 11.36 2.13
CA LEU A 149 10.83 12.04 1.21
C LEU A 149 12.08 11.19 0.89
N ALA A 150 12.63 10.49 1.88
CA ALA A 150 13.76 9.58 1.66
C ALA A 150 13.35 8.39 0.78
N GLY A 151 12.19 7.78 1.06
CA GLY A 151 11.64 6.69 0.25
C GLY A 151 11.30 7.11 -1.18
N PHE A 152 10.71 8.31 -1.35
CA PHE A 152 10.43 8.90 -2.66
C PHE A 152 11.69 9.06 -3.51
N LEU A 153 12.75 9.62 -2.94
CA LEU A 153 14.02 9.77 -3.65
C LEU A 153 14.57 8.42 -4.09
N GLY A 154 14.54 7.41 -3.21
CA GLY A 154 14.96 6.05 -3.55
C GLY A 154 14.12 5.44 -4.69
N ALA A 155 12.80 5.62 -4.65
CA ALA A 155 11.89 5.13 -5.68
C ALA A 155 12.12 5.80 -7.05
N VAL A 156 12.34 7.13 -7.07
CA VAL A 156 12.66 7.88 -8.30
C VAL A 156 13.98 7.42 -8.92
N LEU A 157 15.02 7.22 -8.09
CA LEU A 157 16.32 6.71 -8.56
C LEU A 157 16.19 5.28 -9.12
N LEU A 158 15.42 4.42 -8.46
CA LEU A 158 15.18 3.07 -8.94
C LEU A 158 14.40 3.05 -10.26
N LEU A 159 13.38 3.88 -10.40
CA LEU A 159 12.62 4.01 -11.65
C LEU A 159 13.48 4.58 -12.78
N PHE A 160 14.33 5.57 -12.48
CA PHE A 160 15.29 6.08 -13.45
C PHE A 160 16.18 4.96 -13.99
N TYR A 161 16.75 4.14 -13.09
CA TYR A 161 17.51 2.97 -13.50
C TYR A 161 16.66 1.99 -14.32
N GLY A 162 15.46 1.63 -13.84
CA GLY A 162 14.58 0.67 -14.51
C GLY A 162 14.18 1.10 -15.92
N PHE A 163 13.78 2.36 -16.10
CA PHE A 163 13.37 2.88 -17.41
C PHE A 163 14.53 3.14 -18.38
N THR A 164 15.74 3.38 -17.89
CA THR A 164 16.93 3.53 -18.74
C THR A 164 17.59 2.20 -19.10
N HIS A 165 17.20 1.09 -18.43
CA HIS A 165 17.76 -0.25 -18.65
C HIS A 165 16.66 -1.27 -18.97
N LEU A 166 15.69 -0.86 -19.80
CA LEU A 166 14.65 -1.78 -20.26
C LEU A 166 15.26 -2.87 -21.14
N PRO A 167 14.97 -4.16 -20.84
CA PRO A 167 15.42 -5.25 -21.69
C PRO A 167 14.65 -5.28 -23.02
N PRO A 168 15.18 -5.92 -24.08
CA PRO A 168 14.48 -6.12 -25.34
C PRO A 168 13.23 -6.99 -25.14
N LEU A 169 12.33 -6.98 -26.15
CA LEU A 169 11.05 -7.68 -26.11
C LEU A 169 11.19 -9.19 -25.88
N ASP A 170 12.29 -9.81 -26.28
CA ASP A 170 12.61 -11.21 -26.06
C ASP A 170 12.64 -11.58 -24.56
N TYR A 171 12.89 -10.61 -23.68
CA TYR A 171 12.77 -10.81 -22.24
C TYR A 171 11.36 -11.24 -21.85
N LEU A 172 10.34 -10.62 -22.43
CA LEU A 172 8.94 -10.96 -22.19
C LEU A 172 8.60 -12.34 -22.75
N PHE A 173 9.13 -12.69 -23.92
CA PHE A 173 8.91 -14.01 -24.53
C PHE A 173 9.58 -15.15 -23.74
N ASN A 174 10.57 -14.86 -22.92
CA ASN A 174 11.09 -15.83 -21.96
C ASN A 174 10.13 -16.05 -20.75
N VAL A 175 9.25 -15.10 -20.46
CA VAL A 175 8.19 -15.25 -19.44
C VAL A 175 6.96 -15.90 -20.06
N HIS A 176 6.56 -15.44 -21.26
CA HIS A 176 5.39 -15.84 -22.02
C HIS A 176 5.79 -16.32 -23.43
N PRO A 177 6.32 -17.57 -23.55
CA PRO A 177 6.77 -18.09 -24.85
C PRO A 177 5.68 -18.11 -25.92
N GLU A 178 4.42 -18.25 -25.51
CA GLU A 178 3.25 -18.26 -26.38
C GLU A 178 2.98 -16.91 -27.09
N TYR A 179 3.57 -15.80 -26.58
CA TYR A 179 3.44 -14.48 -27.21
C TYR A 179 4.37 -14.29 -28.41
N ALA A 180 5.46 -15.07 -28.48
CA ALA A 180 6.46 -14.95 -29.55
C ALA A 180 5.88 -15.07 -30.96
N LYS A 181 4.80 -15.86 -31.13
CA LYS A 181 4.08 -16.00 -32.42
C LYS A 181 3.45 -14.69 -32.94
N TYR A 182 3.21 -13.73 -32.06
CA TYR A 182 2.62 -12.44 -32.39
C TYR A 182 3.66 -11.31 -32.52
N GLY A 183 4.89 -11.56 -32.10
CA GLY A 183 5.97 -10.55 -32.10
C GLY A 183 5.60 -9.26 -31.37
N ALA A 184 5.94 -8.11 -31.94
CA ALA A 184 5.67 -6.80 -31.34
C ALA A 184 4.16 -6.48 -31.15
N ASP A 185 3.29 -7.14 -31.89
CA ASP A 185 1.85 -6.95 -31.82
C ASP A 185 1.14 -7.86 -30.79
N TYR A 186 1.89 -8.58 -29.94
CA TYR A 186 1.34 -9.52 -28.96
C TYR A 186 0.20 -8.91 -28.13
N ALA A 187 0.33 -7.67 -27.70
CA ALA A 187 -0.65 -7.01 -26.82
C ALA A 187 -2.03 -6.87 -27.47
N LYS A 188 -2.10 -6.65 -28.81
CA LYS A 188 -3.36 -6.56 -29.55
C LYS A 188 -4.13 -7.89 -29.56
N HIS A 189 -3.39 -9.01 -29.52
CA HIS A 189 -3.98 -10.35 -29.57
C HIS A 189 -4.29 -10.91 -28.18
N VAL A 190 -3.36 -10.72 -27.25
CA VAL A 190 -3.47 -11.28 -25.90
C VAL A 190 -4.48 -10.50 -25.06
N TYR A 191 -4.49 -9.16 -25.19
CA TYR A 191 -5.34 -8.28 -24.37
C TYR A 191 -6.55 -7.71 -25.14
N ALA A 192 -6.93 -8.32 -26.25
CA ALA A 192 -8.21 -8.02 -26.90
C ALA A 192 -9.40 -8.23 -25.95
N ASN A 193 -9.33 -9.27 -25.12
CA ASN A 193 -10.26 -9.57 -24.04
C ASN A 193 -9.43 -9.92 -22.79
N PRO A 194 -9.02 -8.94 -21.98
CA PRO A 194 -8.01 -9.15 -20.93
C PRO A 194 -8.48 -10.05 -19.77
N GLY A 195 -9.78 -10.32 -19.65
CA GLY A 195 -10.33 -11.19 -18.61
C GLY A 195 -9.94 -10.73 -17.19
N ALA A 196 -9.44 -11.64 -16.37
CA ALA A 196 -9.01 -11.38 -14.99
C ALA A 196 -7.51 -11.01 -14.88
N ASN A 197 -6.85 -10.59 -15.97
CA ASN A 197 -5.44 -10.21 -15.93
C ASN A 197 -5.25 -8.91 -15.13
N ILE A 198 -4.24 -8.88 -14.27
CA ILE A 198 -3.91 -7.73 -13.44
C ILE A 198 -3.19 -6.70 -14.31
N LYS A 199 -3.74 -5.49 -14.37
CA LYS A 199 -3.13 -4.35 -15.06
C LYS A 199 -2.50 -3.41 -14.03
N LEU A 200 -1.25 -3.04 -14.22
CA LEU A 200 -0.61 -2.03 -13.38
C LEU A 200 -1.18 -0.64 -13.72
N GLY A 201 -1.63 0.07 -12.70
CA GLY A 201 -2.12 1.44 -12.82
C GLY A 201 -1.01 2.42 -13.18
N SER A 202 -1.32 3.71 -13.14
CA SER A 202 -0.35 4.77 -13.38
C SER A 202 -0.36 5.80 -12.26
N ASN A 203 0.72 6.56 -12.17
CA ASN A 203 0.84 7.82 -11.46
C ASN A 203 1.68 8.80 -12.29
N LEU A 204 1.66 10.08 -11.93
CA LEU A 204 2.29 11.13 -12.73
C LEU A 204 3.82 10.95 -12.87
N ILE A 205 4.50 10.41 -11.86
CA ILE A 205 5.94 10.11 -11.94
C ILE A 205 6.20 8.99 -12.95
N PHE A 206 5.39 7.94 -12.92
CA PHE A 206 5.54 6.81 -13.84
C PHE A 206 5.33 7.25 -15.30
N GLU A 207 4.27 8.04 -15.55
CA GLU A 207 4.00 8.64 -16.86
C GLU A 207 5.12 9.59 -17.33
N PHE A 208 5.70 10.35 -16.41
CA PHE A 208 6.87 11.19 -16.71
C PHE A 208 8.04 10.34 -17.20
N PHE A 209 8.36 9.23 -16.53
CA PHE A 209 9.44 8.34 -16.95
C PHE A 209 9.16 7.72 -18.33
N GLU A 210 7.95 7.23 -18.57
CA GLU A 210 7.55 6.65 -19.87
C GLU A 210 7.64 7.64 -21.00
N ASN A 211 7.25 8.89 -20.77
CA ASN A 211 7.16 9.88 -21.83
C ASN A 211 8.47 10.61 -22.12
N TYR A 212 9.30 10.85 -21.09
CA TYR A 212 10.45 11.76 -21.19
C TYR A 212 11.81 11.13 -20.91
N VAL A 213 11.87 9.98 -20.23
CA VAL A 213 13.14 9.33 -19.85
C VAL A 213 13.48 8.18 -20.78
N VAL A 214 12.49 7.41 -21.22
CA VAL A 214 12.73 6.28 -22.12
C VAL A 214 13.05 6.78 -23.52
N SER A 215 14.25 6.43 -24.02
CA SER A 215 14.71 6.83 -25.35
C SER A 215 14.01 6.04 -26.48
N ASP A 216 13.87 4.73 -26.29
CA ASP A 216 13.18 3.85 -27.23
C ASP A 216 11.85 3.37 -26.64
N LYS A 217 10.77 4.01 -27.06
CA LYS A 217 9.42 3.71 -26.55
C LYS A 217 8.92 2.32 -26.93
N SER A 218 9.54 1.65 -27.91
CA SER A 218 9.17 0.27 -28.29
C SER A 218 9.55 -0.74 -27.20
N LEU A 219 10.47 -0.38 -26.30
CA LEU A 219 10.89 -1.22 -25.19
C LEU A 219 9.95 -1.11 -23.97
N ILE A 220 9.03 -0.12 -23.95
CA ILE A 220 8.11 0.03 -22.81
C ILE A 220 7.15 -1.15 -22.81
N PRO A 221 7.13 -1.96 -21.73
CA PRO A 221 6.22 -3.10 -21.65
C PRO A 221 4.77 -2.63 -21.55
N ASN A 222 3.84 -3.45 -22.00
CA ASN A 222 2.42 -3.22 -21.78
C ASN A 222 2.13 -3.20 -20.27
N ARG A 223 1.13 -2.44 -19.84
CA ARG A 223 0.72 -2.31 -18.44
C ARG A 223 0.35 -3.63 -17.76
N TYR A 224 -0.06 -4.63 -18.51
CA TYR A 224 -0.30 -5.99 -18.03
C TYR A 224 0.99 -6.80 -17.79
N GLU A 225 2.12 -6.33 -18.31
CA GLU A 225 3.41 -7.01 -18.26
C GLU A 225 4.45 -6.34 -17.35
N MET A 226 4.18 -5.09 -16.95
CA MET A 226 5.15 -4.30 -16.16
C MET A 226 5.54 -4.96 -14.84
N MET A 227 4.68 -5.82 -14.30
CA MET A 227 4.98 -6.57 -13.08
C MET A 227 6.09 -7.61 -13.27
N HIS A 228 6.39 -8.03 -14.51
CA HIS A 228 7.49 -8.93 -14.82
C HIS A 228 8.85 -8.22 -14.85
N TYR A 229 8.87 -6.88 -14.80
CA TYR A 229 10.07 -6.06 -14.81
C TYR A 229 10.43 -5.63 -13.37
N PRO A 230 11.41 -6.28 -12.72
CA PRO A 230 11.61 -6.17 -11.27
C PRO A 230 11.83 -4.75 -10.77
N PHE A 231 12.62 -3.94 -11.50
CA PHE A 231 12.92 -2.58 -11.09
C PHE A 231 11.74 -1.62 -11.29
N LEU A 232 10.94 -1.82 -12.37
CA LEU A 232 9.73 -1.04 -12.61
C LEU A 232 8.68 -1.34 -11.55
N PHE A 233 8.45 -2.62 -11.26
CA PHE A 233 7.47 -3.04 -10.28
C PHE A 233 7.86 -2.62 -8.87
N ALA A 234 9.12 -2.80 -8.47
CA ALA A 234 9.62 -2.36 -7.17
C ALA A 234 9.51 -0.83 -7.00
N GLY A 235 9.87 -0.05 -8.03
CA GLY A 235 9.75 1.41 -8.03
C GLY A 235 8.30 1.87 -7.98
N PHE A 236 7.41 1.25 -8.76
CA PHE A 236 5.98 1.54 -8.71
C PHE A 236 5.39 1.30 -7.32
N LEU A 237 5.68 0.14 -6.72
CA LEU A 237 5.21 -0.17 -5.36
C LEU A 237 5.81 0.77 -4.32
N ALA A 238 7.07 1.18 -4.45
CA ALA A 238 7.68 2.14 -3.55
C ALA A 238 7.00 3.52 -3.62
N LEU A 239 6.64 4.02 -4.82
CA LEU A 239 5.83 5.23 -4.98
C LEU A 239 4.42 5.04 -4.41
N PHE A 240 3.80 3.89 -4.64
CA PHE A 240 2.50 3.55 -4.09
C PHE A 240 2.50 3.60 -2.55
N PHE A 241 3.47 2.97 -1.89
CA PHE A 241 3.60 3.04 -0.43
C PHE A 241 3.92 4.46 0.06
N THR A 242 4.73 5.23 -0.69
CA THR A 242 4.98 6.64 -0.37
C THR A 242 3.68 7.45 -0.41
N ALA A 243 2.84 7.25 -1.43
CA ALA A 243 1.55 7.92 -1.52
C ALA A 243 0.61 7.51 -0.37
N LEU A 244 0.55 6.22 -0.01
CA LEU A 244 -0.24 5.75 1.12
C LEU A 244 0.18 6.42 2.43
N ASN A 245 1.47 6.48 2.70
CA ASN A 245 1.99 7.11 3.91
C ASN A 245 1.74 8.63 3.93
N LEU A 246 1.75 9.28 2.76
CA LEU A 246 1.47 10.71 2.64
C LEU A 246 -0.02 11.07 2.61
N LEU A 247 -0.94 10.10 2.64
CA LEU A 247 -2.37 10.39 2.83
C LEU A 247 -2.57 11.22 4.12
N PRO A 248 -3.25 12.39 4.05
CA PRO A 248 -3.43 13.26 5.21
C PRO A 248 -4.53 12.75 6.15
N ILE A 249 -4.41 11.47 6.56
CA ILE A 249 -5.40 10.76 7.37
C ILE A 249 -4.73 10.16 8.61
N GLY A 250 -5.31 10.41 9.77
CA GLY A 250 -5.00 9.75 11.02
C GLY A 250 -3.56 9.91 11.47
N GLN A 251 -2.93 8.78 11.72
CA GLN A 251 -1.54 8.69 12.19
C GLN A 251 -0.57 8.26 11.09
N LEU A 252 -0.99 8.30 9.83
CA LEU A 252 -0.07 8.20 8.70
C LEU A 252 0.87 9.42 8.68
N ASP A 253 1.96 9.33 7.96
CA ASP A 253 2.94 10.42 7.86
C ASP A 253 2.30 11.71 7.36
N GLY A 254 1.44 11.63 6.33
CA GLY A 254 0.63 12.75 5.86
C GLY A 254 -0.32 13.30 6.92
N GLY A 255 -0.87 12.43 7.78
CA GLY A 255 -1.68 12.85 8.93
C GLY A 255 -0.85 13.61 9.97
N HIS A 256 0.39 13.17 10.25
CA HIS A 256 1.32 13.91 11.10
C HIS A 256 1.71 15.26 10.50
N ILE A 257 1.92 15.35 9.19
CA ILE A 257 2.20 16.60 8.47
C ILE A 257 0.97 17.53 8.57
N LEU A 258 -0.24 17.05 8.26
CA LEU A 258 -1.49 17.81 8.38
C LEU A 258 -1.69 18.38 9.79
N PHE A 259 -1.52 17.52 10.82
CA PHE A 259 -1.59 17.94 12.22
C PHE A 259 -0.55 19.01 12.54
N SER A 260 0.69 18.83 12.09
CA SER A 260 1.79 19.74 12.39
C SER A 260 1.60 21.12 11.75
N VAL A 261 1.05 21.19 10.54
CA VAL A 261 0.80 22.45 9.83
C VAL A 261 -0.41 23.18 10.41
N PHE A 262 -1.54 22.49 10.60
CA PHE A 262 -2.82 23.13 10.90
C PHE A 262 -3.28 22.97 12.36
N GLY A 263 -2.68 22.08 13.13
CA GLY A 263 -3.02 21.81 14.53
C GLY A 263 -4.19 20.85 14.72
N SER A 264 -4.48 20.56 16.00
CA SER A 264 -5.45 19.54 16.39
C SER A 264 -6.88 19.82 15.93
N LYS A 265 -7.31 21.09 16.00
CA LYS A 265 -8.69 21.48 15.62
C LYS A 265 -8.97 21.20 14.14
N VAL A 266 -8.06 21.55 13.25
CA VAL A 266 -8.21 21.30 11.80
C VAL A 266 -8.07 19.81 11.51
N HIS A 267 -7.07 19.16 12.11
CA HIS A 267 -6.85 17.74 11.93
C HIS A 267 -8.07 16.90 12.36
N SER A 268 -8.72 17.22 13.49
CA SER A 268 -9.89 16.47 13.99
C SER A 268 -11.12 16.56 13.10
N VAL A 269 -11.14 17.50 12.15
CA VAL A 269 -12.22 17.62 11.14
C VAL A 269 -11.75 17.08 9.78
N VAL A 270 -10.60 17.52 9.29
CA VAL A 270 -10.11 17.20 7.94
C VAL A 270 -9.77 15.72 7.79
N SER A 271 -9.05 15.14 8.76
CA SER A 271 -8.64 13.74 8.70
C SER A 271 -9.81 12.75 8.62
N PRO A 272 -10.80 12.78 9.53
CA PRO A 272 -11.96 11.88 9.42
C PRO A 272 -12.82 12.17 8.19
N THR A 273 -12.92 13.42 7.72
CA THR A 273 -13.63 13.76 6.49
C THR A 273 -12.95 13.12 5.27
N LEU A 274 -11.64 13.27 5.13
CA LEU A 274 -10.90 12.63 4.05
C LEU A 274 -10.95 11.10 4.14
N PHE A 275 -10.93 10.55 5.34
CA PHE A 275 -11.12 9.12 5.56
C PHE A 275 -12.50 8.63 5.08
N VAL A 276 -13.57 9.36 5.41
CA VAL A 276 -14.93 9.03 4.94
C VAL A 276 -15.03 9.11 3.42
N LEU A 277 -14.44 10.13 2.80
CA LEU A 277 -14.37 10.25 1.33
C LEU A 277 -13.56 9.11 0.71
N PHE A 278 -12.47 8.70 1.35
CA PHE A 278 -11.67 7.55 0.92
C PHE A 278 -12.47 6.24 0.99
N ILE A 279 -13.21 5.99 2.08
CA ILE A 279 -14.09 4.82 2.22
C ILE A 279 -15.23 4.89 1.19
N PHE A 280 -15.79 6.07 0.96
CA PHE A 280 -16.81 6.28 -0.07
C PHE A 280 -16.28 5.88 -1.46
N TYR A 281 -15.09 6.34 -1.84
CA TYR A 281 -14.49 5.98 -3.11
C TYR A 281 -14.16 4.48 -3.21
N ALA A 282 -13.60 3.90 -2.14
CA ALA A 282 -13.25 2.49 -2.08
C ALA A 282 -14.50 1.60 -2.25
N SER A 283 -15.54 1.84 -1.46
CA SER A 283 -16.75 1.02 -1.48
C SER A 283 -17.63 1.24 -2.73
N LEU A 284 -17.49 2.39 -3.40
CA LEU A 284 -18.16 2.63 -4.69
C LEU A 284 -17.66 1.69 -5.80
N GLY A 285 -16.43 1.16 -5.68
CA GLY A 285 -15.88 0.13 -6.58
C GLY A 285 -16.38 -1.29 -6.30
N ALA A 286 -17.15 -1.49 -5.23
CA ALA A 286 -17.75 -2.79 -4.94
C ALA A 286 -19.05 -2.98 -5.74
N PRO A 287 -19.41 -4.24 -6.09
CA PRO A 287 -20.65 -4.53 -6.79
C PRO A 287 -21.86 -4.06 -5.98
N MET A 288 -22.80 -3.37 -6.60
CA MET A 288 -24.06 -2.92 -6.00
C MET A 288 -25.27 -3.58 -6.65
N PRO A 289 -26.45 -3.61 -5.99
CA PRO A 289 -27.64 -4.24 -6.55
C PRO A 289 -28.01 -3.79 -7.95
N ILE A 290 -27.71 -2.53 -8.27
CA ILE A 290 -28.00 -1.93 -9.57
C ILE A 290 -27.07 -2.42 -10.68
N ASP A 291 -25.89 -2.94 -10.33
CA ASP A 291 -24.91 -3.44 -11.31
C ASP A 291 -25.29 -4.85 -11.83
N PHE A 292 -26.24 -5.53 -11.19
CA PHE A 292 -26.65 -6.87 -11.57
C PHE A 292 -27.85 -6.84 -12.51
N GLN A 293 -27.71 -7.40 -13.69
CA GLN A 293 -28.84 -7.70 -14.56
C GLN A 293 -29.72 -8.78 -13.93
N TYR A 294 -31.03 -8.80 -14.25
CA TYR A 294 -32.14 -9.46 -13.54
C TYR A 294 -32.05 -10.97 -13.29
N ASP A 295 -30.99 -11.68 -13.69
CA ASP A 295 -30.93 -13.15 -13.76
C ASP A 295 -30.25 -13.90 -12.61
N THR A 296 -29.77 -13.22 -11.55
CA THR A 296 -29.15 -13.90 -10.41
C THR A 296 -30.08 -13.95 -9.19
N PHE A 297 -30.02 -15.06 -8.44
CA PHE A 297 -30.86 -15.30 -7.26
C PHE A 297 -30.86 -14.13 -6.27
N LEU A 298 -32.02 -13.73 -5.83
CA LEU A 298 -32.24 -12.59 -4.88
C LEU A 298 -31.41 -12.74 -3.59
N THR A 299 -31.14 -13.98 -3.17
CA THR A 299 -30.37 -14.29 -1.95
C THR A 299 -28.89 -13.95 -2.06
N GLU A 300 -28.23 -14.18 -3.20
CA GLU A 300 -26.81 -13.84 -3.39
C GLU A 300 -26.61 -12.32 -3.37
N LYS A 301 -27.47 -11.59 -4.04
CA LYS A 301 -27.46 -10.10 -4.07
C LYS A 301 -27.65 -9.48 -2.69
N LEU A 302 -28.48 -10.07 -1.84
CA LEU A 302 -28.70 -9.59 -0.48
C LEU A 302 -27.43 -9.78 0.37
N TRP A 303 -26.75 -10.93 0.26
CA TRP A 303 -25.51 -11.19 0.99
C TRP A 303 -24.38 -10.22 0.61
N ASP A 304 -24.20 -9.94 -0.67
CA ASP A 304 -23.17 -8.98 -1.13
C ASP A 304 -23.41 -7.59 -0.56
N ASN A 305 -24.66 -7.13 -0.52
CA ASN A 305 -25.00 -5.83 0.09
C ASN A 305 -24.76 -5.79 1.60
N PHE A 306 -25.12 -6.87 2.32
CA PHE A 306 -24.83 -6.97 3.75
C PHE A 306 -23.33 -6.96 4.02
N LEU A 307 -22.55 -7.65 3.20
CA LEU A 307 -21.07 -7.65 3.32
C LEU A 307 -20.50 -6.25 3.08
N ILE A 308 -20.94 -5.54 2.04
CA ILE A 308 -20.48 -4.17 1.74
C ILE A 308 -20.83 -3.22 2.87
N ILE A 309 -22.09 -3.22 3.33
CA ILE A 309 -22.55 -2.41 4.45
C ILE A 309 -21.76 -2.75 5.71
N GLY A 310 -21.52 -4.04 5.97
CA GLY A 310 -20.70 -4.50 7.10
C GLY A 310 -19.27 -4.00 7.04
N VAL A 311 -18.63 -4.07 5.88
CA VAL A 311 -17.25 -3.58 5.68
C VAL A 311 -17.17 -2.05 5.83
N ILE A 312 -18.13 -1.30 5.25
CA ILE A 312 -18.21 0.16 5.45
C ILE A 312 -18.36 0.45 6.95
N TYR A 313 -19.32 -0.20 7.64
CA TYR A 313 -19.55 0.01 9.07
C TYR A 313 -18.31 -0.27 9.92
N ILE A 314 -17.64 -1.41 9.71
CA ILE A 314 -16.43 -1.75 10.46
C ILE A 314 -15.33 -0.72 10.22
N SER A 315 -15.19 -0.22 8.97
CA SER A 315 -14.22 0.80 8.61
C SER A 315 -14.47 2.12 9.33
N VAL A 316 -15.73 2.60 9.32
CA VAL A 316 -16.09 3.90 9.91
C VAL A 316 -16.49 3.83 11.38
N SER A 317 -16.44 2.65 12.02
CA SER A 317 -16.94 2.40 13.40
C SER A 317 -16.27 3.23 14.49
N ARG A 318 -15.20 3.96 14.16
CA ARG A 318 -14.45 4.83 15.09
C ARG A 318 -14.46 6.31 14.66
N VAL A 319 -15.29 6.68 13.69
CA VAL A 319 -15.45 8.10 13.27
C VAL A 319 -16.20 8.88 14.33
N PHE A 320 -17.24 8.29 14.90
CA PHE A 320 -18.00 8.88 16.00
C PHE A 320 -17.95 7.99 17.25
N GLU A 321 -18.10 8.60 18.41
CA GLU A 321 -18.15 7.86 19.68
C GLU A 321 -19.41 7.00 19.80
N LEU A 322 -20.56 7.51 19.31
CA LEU A 322 -21.84 6.81 19.37
C LEU A 322 -21.98 5.82 18.20
N PRO A 323 -22.19 4.53 18.46
CA PRO A 323 -22.37 3.51 17.40
C PRO A 323 -23.50 3.82 16.43
N LEU A 324 -24.58 4.45 16.90
CA LEU A 324 -25.71 4.84 16.06
C LEU A 324 -25.31 5.87 14.99
N ASN A 325 -24.44 6.83 15.33
CA ASN A 325 -23.94 7.82 14.36
C ASN A 325 -23.09 7.15 13.29
N ASN A 326 -22.29 6.15 13.63
CA ASN A 326 -21.49 5.37 12.68
C ASN A 326 -22.40 4.54 11.77
N LEU A 327 -23.48 3.96 12.28
CA LEU A 327 -24.48 3.26 11.49
C LEU A 327 -25.20 4.22 10.53
N THR A 328 -25.61 5.40 10.99
CA THR A 328 -26.23 6.44 10.15
C THR A 328 -25.27 6.88 9.04
N LEU A 329 -23.99 7.11 9.37
CA LEU A 329 -22.96 7.42 8.38
C LEU A 329 -22.81 6.29 7.33
N THR A 330 -22.78 5.04 7.77
CA THR A 330 -22.68 3.87 6.88
C THR A 330 -23.85 3.81 5.91
N LEU A 331 -25.08 3.93 6.42
CA LEU A 331 -26.27 3.91 5.59
C LEU A 331 -26.35 5.13 4.66
N GLY A 332 -25.85 6.29 5.11
CA GLY A 332 -25.73 7.50 4.30
C GLY A 332 -24.73 7.32 3.15
N ILE A 333 -23.56 6.73 3.41
CA ILE A 333 -22.56 6.39 2.37
C ILE A 333 -23.19 5.45 1.35
N PHE A 334 -23.75 4.33 1.80
CA PHE A 334 -24.33 3.31 0.92
C PHE A 334 -25.50 3.86 0.10
N GLY A 335 -26.42 4.60 0.75
CA GLY A 335 -27.58 5.21 0.07
C GLY A 335 -27.18 6.27 -0.97
N LEU A 336 -26.16 7.11 -0.64
CA LEU A 336 -25.65 8.10 -1.59
C LEU A 336 -24.96 7.42 -2.79
N GLN A 337 -24.20 6.37 -2.57
CA GLN A 337 -23.59 5.59 -3.65
C GLN A 337 -24.64 4.98 -4.57
N TYR A 338 -25.69 4.40 -3.99
CA TYR A 338 -26.79 3.85 -4.77
C TYR A 338 -27.47 4.92 -5.64
N VAL A 339 -27.81 6.08 -5.06
CA VAL A 339 -28.41 7.20 -5.80
C VAL A 339 -27.47 7.68 -6.92
N LEU A 340 -26.19 7.85 -6.64
CA LEU A 340 -25.22 8.30 -7.64
C LEU A 340 -25.07 7.31 -8.79
N LYS A 341 -25.04 6.01 -8.54
CA LYS A 341 -24.96 4.99 -9.60
C LYS A 341 -26.24 4.96 -10.46
N VAL A 342 -27.41 5.25 -9.89
CA VAL A 342 -28.67 5.39 -10.68
C VAL A 342 -28.57 6.53 -11.68
N PHE A 343 -28.07 7.71 -11.24
CA PHE A 343 -27.97 8.89 -12.10
C PHE A 343 -26.70 8.94 -12.94
N MET A 344 -25.64 8.26 -12.50
CA MET A 344 -24.32 8.24 -13.14
C MET A 344 -23.79 6.79 -13.23
N PRO A 345 -24.33 5.94 -14.13
CA PRO A 345 -23.97 4.52 -14.20
C PRO A 345 -22.48 4.28 -14.47
N GLY A 346 -21.77 5.24 -15.10
CA GLY A 346 -20.31 5.17 -15.33
C GLY A 346 -19.46 5.60 -14.14
N LEU A 347 -20.07 5.95 -12.97
CA LEU A 347 -19.31 6.32 -11.79
C LEU A 347 -18.73 5.07 -11.11
N GLU A 348 -17.42 4.95 -11.16
CA GLU A 348 -16.70 3.82 -10.60
C GLU A 348 -15.73 4.25 -9.51
N GLY A 349 -15.69 3.47 -8.43
CA GLY A 349 -14.63 3.54 -7.43
C GLY A 349 -13.55 2.49 -7.67
N TYR A 350 -12.81 2.15 -6.60
CA TYR A 350 -11.81 1.08 -6.66
C TYR A 350 -11.84 0.26 -5.36
N SER A 351 -12.43 -0.93 -5.43
CA SER A 351 -12.62 -1.81 -4.26
C SER A 351 -11.32 -2.31 -3.63
N GLY A 352 -10.21 -2.30 -4.36
CA GLY A 352 -8.89 -2.64 -3.81
C GLY A 352 -8.47 -1.76 -2.61
N TRP A 353 -9.00 -0.54 -2.50
CA TRP A 353 -8.78 0.34 -1.34
C TRP A 353 -9.54 -0.07 -0.08
N THR A 354 -10.51 -0.98 -0.18
CA THR A 354 -11.37 -1.35 0.96
C THR A 354 -10.56 -1.97 2.10
N ILE A 355 -9.60 -2.85 1.78
CA ILE A 355 -8.75 -3.48 2.78
C ILE A 355 -7.89 -2.43 3.50
N PHE A 356 -7.31 -1.49 2.76
CA PHE A 356 -6.52 -0.42 3.34
C PHE A 356 -7.37 0.53 4.20
N GLY A 357 -8.57 0.87 3.75
CA GLY A 357 -9.53 1.65 4.52
C GLY A 357 -9.94 0.97 5.84
N LEU A 358 -10.15 -0.35 5.78
CA LEU A 358 -10.42 -1.16 6.98
C LEU A 358 -9.23 -1.13 7.97
N LEU A 359 -8.00 -1.26 7.47
CA LEU A 359 -6.80 -1.18 8.29
C LEU A 359 -6.64 0.19 8.93
N LEU A 360 -6.86 1.28 8.19
CA LEU A 360 -6.84 2.65 8.71
C LEU A 360 -7.88 2.85 9.80
N GLY A 361 -9.14 2.56 9.51
CA GLY A 361 -10.24 2.83 10.44
C GLY A 361 -10.18 1.97 11.70
N ARG A 362 -9.71 0.72 11.59
CA ARG A 362 -9.76 -0.23 12.71
C ARG A 362 -8.47 -0.33 13.50
N PHE A 363 -7.30 -0.17 12.87
CA PHE A 363 -6.01 -0.46 13.52
C PHE A 363 -5.12 0.77 13.63
N LEU A 364 -4.92 1.56 12.59
CA LEU A 364 -4.00 2.69 12.62
C LEU A 364 -4.59 3.92 13.30
N GLY A 365 -5.92 4.10 13.23
CA GLY A 365 -6.61 5.23 13.81
C GLY A 365 -6.67 6.47 12.90
N ILE A 366 -7.79 7.19 12.99
CA ILE A 366 -8.09 8.35 12.12
C ILE A 366 -7.86 9.70 12.82
N TYR A 367 -7.53 9.69 14.10
CA TYR A 367 -7.25 10.87 14.91
C TYR A 367 -5.80 10.89 15.37
N HIS A 368 -5.25 12.09 15.49
CA HIS A 368 -3.91 12.31 16.01
C HIS A 368 -3.94 12.40 17.55
N PRO A 369 -2.96 11.82 18.26
CA PRO A 369 -2.85 11.96 19.71
C PRO A 369 -2.59 13.43 20.09
N PRO A 370 -3.03 13.88 21.27
CA PRO A 370 -2.81 15.25 21.74
C PRO A 370 -1.31 15.54 21.94
N VAL A 371 -0.92 16.79 21.75
CA VAL A 371 0.45 17.29 21.95
C VAL A 371 0.44 18.47 22.88
N ASN A 372 1.43 18.55 23.76
CA ASN A 372 1.51 19.56 24.81
C ASN A 372 1.93 20.94 24.30
N GLU A 373 2.67 21.01 23.17
CA GLU A 373 3.20 22.27 22.63
C GLU A 373 2.60 22.57 21.26
N ASN A 374 1.97 23.75 21.15
CA ASN A 374 1.24 24.21 19.96
C ASN A 374 1.99 25.30 19.16
N SER A 375 3.32 25.36 19.25
CA SER A 375 4.11 26.32 18.44
C SER A 375 3.93 26.04 16.95
N GLY A 376 3.77 27.11 16.16
CA GLY A 376 3.64 27.02 14.71
C GLY A 376 4.95 26.56 14.04
N LEU A 377 4.83 26.05 12.81
CA LEU A 377 6.00 25.64 12.03
C LEU A 377 6.72 26.85 11.41
N SER A 378 8.03 26.73 11.24
CA SER A 378 8.83 27.72 10.48
C SER A 378 8.46 27.73 8.99
N LYS A 379 8.73 28.85 8.29
CA LYS A 379 8.46 28.99 6.85
C LYS A 379 9.12 27.88 6.01
N GLY A 380 10.35 27.47 6.37
CA GLY A 380 11.04 26.37 5.68
C GLY A 380 10.29 25.02 5.83
N ARG A 381 9.74 24.71 7.00
CA ARG A 381 8.93 23.52 7.20
C ARG A 381 7.61 23.57 6.45
N ILE A 382 6.97 24.74 6.36
CA ILE A 382 5.78 24.91 5.53
C ILE A 382 6.09 24.63 4.05
N PHE A 383 7.23 25.11 3.54
CA PHE A 383 7.68 24.81 2.18
C PHE A 383 7.87 23.29 1.98
N ILE A 384 8.50 22.60 2.95
CA ILE A 384 8.67 21.13 2.88
C ILE A 384 7.30 20.41 2.95
N ALA A 385 6.33 20.93 3.72
CA ALA A 385 4.97 20.39 3.75
C ALA A 385 4.28 20.49 2.38
N LEU A 386 4.43 21.63 1.68
CA LEU A 386 3.93 21.80 0.31
C LEU A 386 4.64 20.85 -0.66
N LEU A 387 5.95 20.68 -0.55
CA LEU A 387 6.70 19.70 -1.34
C LEU A 387 6.17 18.26 -1.10
N SER A 388 5.90 17.90 0.15
CA SER A 388 5.33 16.57 0.49
C SER A 388 3.94 16.37 -0.12
N LEU A 389 3.11 17.41 -0.17
CA LEU A 389 1.82 17.37 -0.85
C LEU A 389 1.99 17.18 -2.36
N ILE A 390 2.96 17.86 -2.98
CA ILE A 390 3.29 17.66 -4.40
C ILE A 390 3.75 16.21 -4.62
N VAL A 391 4.63 15.69 -3.78
CA VAL A 391 5.08 14.28 -3.86
C VAL A 391 3.89 13.33 -3.74
N PHE A 392 2.96 13.57 -2.82
CA PHE A 392 1.73 12.78 -2.71
C PHE A 392 0.96 12.75 -4.03
N VAL A 393 0.68 13.92 -4.62
CA VAL A 393 -0.08 14.01 -5.89
C VAL A 393 0.66 13.31 -7.03
N LEU A 394 1.97 13.44 -7.10
CA LEU A 394 2.80 12.81 -8.14
C LEU A 394 2.84 11.29 -8.03
N CYS A 395 2.79 10.73 -6.80
CA CYS A 395 2.88 9.30 -6.53
C CYS A 395 1.51 8.61 -6.48
N PHE A 396 0.42 9.36 -6.22
CA PHE A 396 -0.88 8.76 -5.99
C PHE A 396 -1.46 8.16 -7.27
N SER A 397 -1.88 6.90 -7.18
CA SER A 397 -2.64 6.19 -8.20
C SER A 397 -4.03 5.88 -7.66
N PRO A 398 -5.11 6.44 -8.22
CA PRO A 398 -6.47 6.12 -7.79
C PRO A 398 -6.83 4.64 -7.95
N ARG A 399 -6.29 3.99 -9.00
CA ARG A 399 -6.44 2.57 -9.31
C ARG A 399 -5.06 1.96 -9.55
N PRO A 400 -4.35 1.56 -8.47
CA PRO A 400 -2.97 1.07 -8.61
C PRO A 400 -2.88 -0.30 -9.30
N PHE A 401 -3.95 -1.07 -9.23
CA PHE A 401 -4.11 -2.34 -9.93
C PHE A 401 -5.49 -2.37 -10.58
N GLY A 402 -5.58 -2.73 -11.85
CA GLY A 402 -6.83 -2.78 -12.63
C GLY A 402 -7.14 -4.14 -13.15
#